data_4becc6075b7219edc26dc4828ba46afc
#
_entry.id   4becc6075b7219edc26dc4828ba46afc
#
_cell.length_a   1.000
_cell.length_b   1.000
_cell.length_c   1.000
_cell.angle_alpha   90.00
_cell.angle_beta   90.00
_cell.angle_gamma   90.00
#
_symmetry.space_group_name_H-M   'P 1'
#
loop_
_entity.id
_entity.type
_entity.pdbx_description
1 polymer ?
#
loop_
_entity_poly.entity_id
_entity_poly.type
_entity_poly.pdbx_seq_one_letter_code
_entity_poly.pdbx_strand_id
1 'polypeptide(L)'
;MTKRSTSRSDVAIIGAGPAGLSLARSLAGIGLDVVIVEKLQEKVLAAPPMDGRDIALTHLSIEILKELDVWRRFPARAISPIKEARVLDGQSPYFLLFDHNDTDKTALGYIVSNHLIRKALYESLEDFANIRLITDVTAEAVSTDTTGGSVRVSNGQTITALLIVAADSRFSEVRRKMGISAAMNDFGRVVIVCRMKHDRPHDDIAYECFHYKRTLAVLPLGGNTSSVVVTLPADMSEALMAMDKNAFNTDIQHRFGDRLGRMELVGKRYLYPLVGVHANRFTAQRFALIGDAAVGMHPVTAHGFNLGLRGQNTLARNIRWALDRDLDIGGPGVLDDYHAVHSRVTWPLYLGTNALVKLYTSDDTPARLARMAFLRLGNNLWPIKRVLMNNLTEASSHPGVRPPYLFLR
;
A
#
# COMPACT_ATOMS: atom_id res chain seq x y z
N MET A 1 42.88 -7.41 9.90
CA MET A 1 41.65 -7.69 10.68
C MET A 1 40.86 -6.38 10.74
N THR A 2 39.89 -6.22 9.89
CA THR A 2 38.99 -5.06 9.90
C THR A 2 38.10 -5.13 11.16
N LYS A 3 38.20 -4.13 12.04
CA LYS A 3 37.34 -4.00 13.22
C LYS A 3 35.88 -4.08 12.75
N ARG A 4 35.18 -5.18 13.10
CA ARG A 4 33.71 -5.28 12.91
C ARG A 4 33.09 -4.18 13.77
N SER A 5 32.58 -3.13 13.14
CA SER A 5 31.86 -2.09 13.84
C SER A 5 30.48 -2.64 14.18
N THR A 6 30.24 -2.86 15.47
CA THR A 6 28.88 -3.22 15.98
C THR A 6 28.18 -1.93 16.37
N SER A 7 27.02 -1.71 15.83
CA SER A 7 26.16 -0.56 16.12
C SER A 7 24.90 -1.05 16.83
N ARG A 8 24.58 -0.46 17.97
CA ARG A 8 23.38 -0.78 18.75
C ARG A 8 22.31 0.28 18.52
N SER A 9 21.06 -0.13 18.45
CA SER A 9 19.87 0.71 18.36
C SER A 9 18.72 0.03 19.10
N ASP A 10 17.59 0.73 19.28
CA ASP A 10 16.38 0.13 19.85
C ASP A 10 15.66 -0.68 18.78
N VAL A 11 15.53 -0.14 17.56
CA VAL A 11 14.87 -0.82 16.46
C VAL A 11 15.72 -0.74 15.17
N ALA A 12 15.88 -1.90 14.50
CA ALA A 12 16.47 -1.95 13.16
C ALA A 12 15.41 -2.32 12.13
N ILE A 13 15.22 -1.46 11.13
CA ILE A 13 14.23 -1.59 10.07
C ILE A 13 14.94 -1.94 8.77
N ILE A 14 14.52 -3.01 8.09
CA ILE A 14 15.08 -3.45 6.82
C ILE A 14 14.11 -3.04 5.71
N GLY A 15 14.49 -2.03 4.93
CA GLY A 15 13.73 -1.43 3.85
C GLY A 15 13.26 -0.01 4.13
N ALA A 16 13.68 0.95 3.30
CA ALA A 16 13.26 2.35 3.30
C ALA A 16 12.12 2.63 2.32
N GLY A 17 11.19 1.68 2.18
CA GLY A 17 9.91 1.91 1.51
C GLY A 17 8.96 2.73 2.39
N PRO A 18 7.76 3.10 1.88
CA PRO A 18 6.81 3.92 2.64
C PRO A 18 6.50 3.38 4.05
N ALA A 19 6.31 2.07 4.20
CA ALA A 19 6.02 1.47 5.51
C ALA A 19 7.22 1.58 6.47
N GLY A 20 8.45 1.31 5.98
CA GLY A 20 9.66 1.41 6.79
C GLY A 20 9.98 2.84 7.23
N LEU A 21 9.90 3.81 6.31
CA LEU A 21 10.11 5.23 6.60
C LEU A 21 9.04 5.77 7.58
N SER A 22 7.77 5.39 7.39
CA SER A 22 6.69 5.78 8.29
C SER A 22 6.89 5.22 9.71
N LEU A 23 7.32 3.95 9.81
CA LEU A 23 7.62 3.35 11.12
C LEU A 23 8.81 4.05 11.79
N ALA A 24 9.89 4.28 11.05
CA ALA A 24 11.07 4.98 11.57
C ALA A 24 10.69 6.35 12.14
N ARG A 25 9.91 7.12 11.38
CA ARG A 25 9.39 8.42 11.81
C ARG A 25 8.54 8.33 13.07
N SER A 26 7.63 7.33 13.14
CA SER A 26 6.77 7.09 14.31
C SER A 26 7.60 6.79 15.57
N LEU A 27 8.61 5.93 15.45
CA LEU A 27 9.42 5.47 16.59
C LEU A 27 10.41 6.54 17.05
N ALA A 28 11.03 7.24 16.13
CA ALA A 28 11.91 8.37 16.47
C ALA A 28 11.15 9.49 17.20
N GLY A 29 9.89 9.73 16.81
CA GLY A 29 9.02 10.70 17.45
C GLY A 29 8.64 10.35 18.90
N ILE A 30 8.88 9.12 19.34
CA ILE A 30 8.71 8.69 20.74
C ILE A 30 10.05 8.43 21.45
N GLY A 31 11.15 8.88 20.86
CA GLY A 31 12.47 8.91 21.48
C GLY A 31 13.32 7.64 21.31
N LEU A 32 12.91 6.68 20.46
CA LEU A 32 13.69 5.46 20.21
C LEU A 32 14.77 5.70 19.15
N ASP A 33 15.94 5.07 19.34
CA ASP A 33 17.02 5.05 18.38
C ASP A 33 16.70 4.04 17.26
N VAL A 34 16.59 4.52 16.02
CA VAL A 34 16.19 3.73 14.86
C VAL A 34 17.32 3.65 13.83
N VAL A 35 17.61 2.43 13.36
CA VAL A 35 18.49 2.21 12.21
C VAL A 35 17.68 1.66 11.06
N ILE A 36 17.81 2.29 9.89
CA ILE A 36 17.18 1.82 8.64
C ILE A 36 18.29 1.25 7.74
N VAL A 37 18.09 0.04 7.23
CA VAL A 37 18.95 -0.61 6.23
C VAL A 37 18.23 -0.60 4.89
N GLU A 38 18.85 -0.01 3.86
CA GLU A 38 18.24 0.11 2.53
C GLU A 38 19.25 -0.25 1.43
N LYS A 39 18.79 -1.02 0.44
CA LYS A 39 19.60 -1.43 -0.71
C LYS A 39 19.80 -0.33 -1.77
N LEU A 40 18.89 0.64 -1.83
CA LEU A 40 19.02 1.76 -2.74
C LEU A 40 19.99 2.80 -2.18
N GLN A 41 20.62 3.54 -3.09
CA GLN A 41 21.44 4.68 -2.72
C GLN A 41 20.58 5.81 -2.18
N GLU A 42 21.12 6.57 -1.25
CA GLU A 42 20.42 7.68 -0.58
C GLU A 42 19.84 8.71 -1.56
N LYS A 43 20.58 9.03 -2.63
CA LYS A 43 20.10 9.93 -3.69
C LYS A 43 18.79 9.48 -4.34
N VAL A 44 18.51 8.16 -4.38
CA VAL A 44 17.26 7.62 -4.92
C VAL A 44 16.12 7.75 -3.91
N LEU A 45 16.42 7.78 -2.63
CA LEU A 45 15.44 8.04 -1.58
C LEU A 45 15.11 9.54 -1.49
N ALA A 46 16.11 10.40 -1.60
CA ALA A 46 15.94 11.86 -1.61
C ALA A 46 15.18 12.38 -2.85
N ALA A 47 15.42 11.77 -4.01
CA ALA A 47 14.75 12.10 -5.26
C ALA A 47 14.19 10.83 -5.94
N PRO A 48 13.09 10.26 -5.41
CA PRO A 48 12.53 9.04 -5.94
C PRO A 48 12.04 9.26 -7.38
N PRO A 49 12.42 8.39 -8.34
CA PRO A 49 11.93 8.51 -9.70
C PRO A 49 10.42 8.28 -9.76
N MET A 50 9.77 8.95 -10.70
CA MET A 50 8.38 8.68 -11.02
C MET A 50 8.24 7.23 -11.50
N ASP A 51 7.32 6.49 -10.89
CA ASP A 51 7.07 5.07 -11.16
C ASP A 51 5.66 4.78 -11.68
N GLY A 52 4.93 5.84 -12.03
CA GLY A 52 3.58 5.78 -12.59
C GLY A 52 2.48 5.42 -11.59
N ARG A 53 2.81 5.02 -10.37
CA ARG A 53 1.81 4.65 -9.37
C ARG A 53 1.25 5.90 -8.70
N ASP A 54 -0.05 6.04 -8.75
CA ASP A 54 -0.81 7.05 -8.03
C ASP A 54 -1.66 6.32 -6.97
N ILE A 55 -1.53 6.73 -5.72
CA ILE A 55 -2.06 6.01 -4.57
C ILE A 55 -3.34 6.70 -4.08
N ALA A 56 -4.45 5.97 -4.11
CA ALA A 56 -5.67 6.40 -3.45
C ALA A 56 -5.55 6.17 -1.94
N LEU A 57 -5.49 7.25 -1.19
CA LEU A 57 -5.33 7.27 0.26
C LEU A 57 -6.71 7.28 0.92
N THR A 58 -6.92 6.38 1.88
CA THR A 58 -8.08 6.35 2.76
C THR A 58 -8.01 7.48 3.80
N HIS A 59 -9.12 7.79 4.46
CA HIS A 59 -9.15 8.81 5.52
C HIS A 59 -8.21 8.44 6.67
N LEU A 60 -8.18 7.18 7.09
CA LEU A 60 -7.24 6.72 8.12
C LEU A 60 -5.78 6.96 7.72
N SER A 61 -5.44 6.66 6.47
CA SER A 61 -4.07 6.89 5.95
C SER A 61 -3.69 8.37 5.95
N ILE A 62 -4.64 9.24 5.61
CA ILE A 62 -4.44 10.69 5.65
C ILE A 62 -4.21 11.17 7.08
N GLU A 63 -4.98 10.68 8.04
CA GLU A 63 -4.80 11.01 9.47
C GLU A 63 -3.42 10.57 9.96
N ILE A 64 -3.00 9.33 9.64
CA ILE A 64 -1.66 8.85 9.98
C ILE A 64 -0.57 9.73 9.34
N LEU A 65 -0.70 10.10 8.07
CA LEU A 65 0.26 10.98 7.40
C LEU A 65 0.28 12.40 7.99
N LYS A 66 -0.85 12.88 8.53
CA LYS A 66 -0.91 14.14 9.26
C LYS A 66 -0.21 14.04 10.63
N GLU A 67 -0.47 12.97 11.39
CA GLU A 67 0.21 12.70 12.66
C GLU A 67 1.74 12.59 12.49
N LEU A 68 2.19 12.03 11.36
CA LEU A 68 3.60 11.93 10.98
C LEU A 68 4.17 13.22 10.40
N ASP A 69 3.38 14.30 10.32
CA ASP A 69 3.80 15.56 9.73
C ASP A 69 4.27 15.45 8.24
N VAL A 70 3.79 14.43 7.54
CA VAL A 70 4.12 14.15 6.13
C VAL A 70 3.11 14.80 5.19
N TRP A 71 1.82 14.86 5.58
CA TRP A 71 0.74 15.37 4.72
C TRP A 71 1.00 16.80 4.23
N ARG A 72 1.48 17.69 5.09
CA ARG A 72 1.78 19.09 4.74
C ARG A 72 2.95 19.27 3.76
N ARG A 73 3.77 18.24 3.58
CA ARG A 73 4.91 18.24 2.64
C ARG A 73 4.47 17.99 1.20
N PHE A 74 3.23 17.56 0.98
CA PHE A 74 2.70 17.42 -0.37
C PHE A 74 2.33 18.79 -0.95
N PRO A 75 2.75 19.12 -2.19
CA PRO A 75 2.23 20.28 -2.88
C PRO A 75 0.70 20.16 -3.04
N ALA A 76 -0.05 21.22 -2.73
CA ALA A 76 -1.53 21.19 -2.78
C ALA A 76 -2.05 20.72 -4.15
N ARG A 77 -1.39 21.12 -5.26
CA ARG A 77 -1.73 20.70 -6.63
C ARG A 77 -1.51 19.21 -6.91
N ALA A 78 -0.79 18.49 -6.04
CA ALA A 78 -0.51 17.07 -6.19
C ALA A 78 -1.48 16.18 -5.39
N ILE A 79 -2.41 16.77 -4.67
CA ILE A 79 -3.47 16.10 -3.92
C ILE A 79 -4.76 16.21 -4.73
N SER A 80 -5.24 15.08 -5.26
CA SER A 80 -6.45 15.04 -6.09
C SER A 80 -7.58 14.35 -5.33
N PRO A 81 -8.74 14.97 -5.12
CA PRO A 81 -9.86 14.34 -4.43
C PRO A 81 -10.52 13.26 -5.31
N ILE A 82 -11.13 12.27 -4.66
CA ILE A 82 -12.08 11.34 -5.28
C ILE A 82 -13.45 11.67 -4.68
N LYS A 83 -14.34 12.28 -5.45
CA LYS A 83 -15.70 12.60 -4.98
C LYS A 83 -16.68 11.47 -5.23
N GLU A 84 -16.54 10.83 -6.38
CA GLU A 84 -17.33 9.66 -6.72
C GLU A 84 -16.43 8.49 -7.14
N ALA A 85 -16.92 7.26 -6.94
CA ALA A 85 -16.32 6.08 -7.55
C ALA A 85 -17.43 5.27 -8.26
N ARG A 86 -17.20 4.95 -9.53
CA ARG A 86 -18.14 4.25 -10.39
C ARG A 86 -17.55 2.93 -10.86
N VAL A 87 -18.24 1.84 -10.53
CA VAL A 87 -17.86 0.48 -10.94
C VAL A 87 -18.76 0.01 -12.05
N LEU A 88 -18.20 -0.27 -13.23
CA LEU A 88 -18.93 -0.65 -14.45
C LEU A 88 -18.60 -2.10 -14.83
N ASP A 89 -19.57 -2.80 -15.43
CA ASP A 89 -19.39 -4.15 -15.99
C ASP A 89 -19.59 -4.13 -17.52
N GLY A 90 -18.49 -4.27 -18.25
CA GLY A 90 -18.46 -4.23 -19.71
C GLY A 90 -19.00 -2.91 -20.27
N GLN A 91 -19.91 -3.02 -21.27
CA GLN A 91 -20.58 -1.89 -21.89
C GLN A 91 -21.93 -1.56 -21.23
N SER A 92 -22.23 -2.17 -20.08
CA SER A 92 -23.48 -1.88 -19.36
C SER A 92 -23.56 -0.40 -19.01
N PRO A 93 -24.71 0.25 -19.24
CA PRO A 93 -24.93 1.61 -18.75
C PRO A 93 -25.14 1.65 -17.23
N TYR A 94 -25.39 0.49 -16.60
CA TYR A 94 -25.57 0.38 -15.16
C TYR A 94 -24.20 0.34 -14.45
N PHE A 95 -24.07 1.11 -13.38
CA PHE A 95 -22.89 1.14 -12.55
C PHE A 95 -23.24 1.15 -11.06
N LEU A 96 -22.35 0.62 -10.23
CA LEU A 96 -22.39 0.81 -8.79
C LEU A 96 -21.74 2.14 -8.46
N LEU A 97 -22.48 3.01 -7.78
CA LEU A 97 -22.05 4.35 -7.41
C LEU A 97 -21.70 4.41 -5.92
N PHE A 98 -20.52 4.91 -5.63
CA PHE A 98 -20.14 5.45 -4.32
C PHE A 98 -20.00 6.96 -4.44
N ASP A 99 -20.71 7.71 -3.62
CA ASP A 99 -20.72 9.17 -3.62
C ASP A 99 -20.30 9.69 -2.23
N HIS A 100 -19.43 10.69 -2.19
CA HIS A 100 -19.02 11.32 -0.94
C HIS A 100 -20.20 11.99 -0.22
N ASN A 101 -21.25 12.43 -0.96
CA ASN A 101 -22.48 12.98 -0.38
C ASN A 101 -23.24 11.97 0.48
N ASP A 102 -22.97 10.65 0.33
CA ASP A 102 -23.49 9.60 1.21
C ASP A 102 -22.71 9.51 2.54
N THR A 103 -21.73 10.41 2.76
CA THR A 103 -20.86 10.47 3.94
C THR A 103 -20.82 11.89 4.52
N ASP A 104 -20.17 12.06 5.68
CA ASP A 104 -19.85 13.36 6.30
C ASP A 104 -18.52 13.97 5.78
N LYS A 105 -17.93 13.41 4.73
CA LYS A 105 -16.61 13.78 4.20
C LYS A 105 -16.73 14.59 2.91
N THR A 106 -15.76 15.43 2.64
CA THR A 106 -15.67 16.24 1.41
C THR A 106 -15.21 15.46 0.18
N ALA A 107 -14.72 14.24 0.37
CA ALA A 107 -14.31 13.30 -0.66
C ALA A 107 -14.31 11.87 -0.10
N LEU A 108 -14.35 10.86 -0.95
CA LEU A 108 -14.19 9.44 -0.57
C LEU A 108 -12.74 9.12 -0.15
N GLY A 109 -11.79 9.87 -0.65
CA GLY A 109 -10.37 9.77 -0.40
C GLY A 109 -9.60 10.72 -1.31
N TYR A 110 -8.28 10.62 -1.28
CA TYR A 110 -7.41 11.50 -2.07
C TYR A 110 -6.32 10.71 -2.77
N ILE A 111 -5.93 11.15 -3.97
CA ILE A 111 -4.85 10.52 -4.73
C ILE A 111 -3.59 11.37 -4.60
N VAL A 112 -2.48 10.70 -4.29
CA VAL A 112 -1.14 11.27 -4.29
C VAL A 112 -0.18 10.31 -4.99
N SER A 113 0.73 10.85 -5.79
CA SER A 113 1.72 10.03 -6.49
C SER A 113 2.71 9.35 -5.53
N ASN A 114 2.98 8.06 -5.75
CA ASN A 114 3.85 7.27 -4.89
C ASN A 114 5.25 7.88 -4.69
N HIS A 115 5.85 8.43 -5.75
CA HIS A 115 7.16 9.08 -5.64
C HIS A 115 7.14 10.31 -4.72
N LEU A 116 6.04 11.08 -4.70
CA LEU A 116 5.88 12.21 -3.78
C LEU A 116 5.70 11.76 -2.34
N ILE A 117 4.94 10.66 -2.12
CA ILE A 117 4.79 10.07 -0.79
C ILE A 117 6.15 9.60 -0.27
N ARG A 118 6.92 8.89 -1.08
CA ARG A 118 8.25 8.43 -0.72
C ARG A 118 9.20 9.57 -0.40
N LYS A 119 9.18 10.64 -1.21
CA LYS A 119 10.00 11.84 -1.00
C LYS A 119 9.64 12.51 0.32
N ALA A 120 8.35 12.79 0.55
CA ALA A 120 7.90 13.47 1.77
C ALA A 120 8.19 12.66 3.04
N LEU A 121 8.08 11.33 2.98
CA LEU A 121 8.47 10.44 4.08
C LEU A 121 9.97 10.48 4.33
N TYR A 122 10.80 10.45 3.29
CA TYR A 122 12.25 10.56 3.45
C TYR A 122 12.64 11.92 4.06
N GLU A 123 12.13 13.03 3.52
CA GLU A 123 12.38 14.38 4.04
C GLU A 123 11.93 14.55 5.50
N SER A 124 10.89 13.82 5.93
CA SER A 124 10.42 13.88 7.32
C SER A 124 11.38 13.25 8.33
N LEU A 125 12.37 12.47 7.88
CA LEU A 125 13.38 11.90 8.76
C LEU A 125 14.43 12.91 9.19
N GLU A 126 14.66 13.96 8.40
CA GLU A 126 15.65 15.02 8.70
C GLU A 126 15.35 15.75 10.02
N ASP A 127 14.10 15.69 10.49
CA ASP A 127 13.67 16.27 11.75
C ASP A 127 14.20 15.50 12.98
N PHE A 128 14.87 14.32 12.79
CA PHE A 128 15.20 13.38 13.86
C PHE A 128 16.66 12.92 13.84
N ALA A 129 17.42 13.35 14.84
CA ALA A 129 18.83 12.97 15.02
C ALA A 129 19.01 11.50 15.50
N ASN A 130 17.94 10.87 16.03
CA ASN A 130 17.90 9.48 16.49
C ASN A 130 17.52 8.48 15.38
N ILE A 131 17.50 8.90 14.11
CA ILE A 131 17.39 8.01 12.95
C ILE A 131 18.74 7.94 12.24
N ARG A 132 19.23 6.73 12.04
CA ARG A 132 20.41 6.47 11.21
C ARG A 132 20.04 5.65 10.00
N LEU A 133 20.32 6.17 8.82
CA LEU A 133 20.09 5.51 7.54
C LEU A 133 21.39 4.90 7.00
N ILE A 134 21.38 3.62 6.67
CA ILE A 134 22.50 2.89 6.05
C ILE A 134 21.99 2.44 4.67
N THR A 135 22.48 3.09 3.64
CA THR A 135 22.07 2.88 2.24
C THR A 135 23.10 2.09 1.45
N ASP A 136 22.71 1.64 0.26
CA ASP A 136 23.57 0.87 -0.65
C ASP A 136 24.06 -0.45 -0.05
N VAL A 137 23.26 -1.06 0.84
CA VAL A 137 23.57 -2.32 1.51
C VAL A 137 22.33 -3.24 1.58
N THR A 138 22.57 -4.55 1.51
CA THR A 138 21.52 -5.58 1.65
C THR A 138 21.67 -6.35 2.95
N ALA A 139 20.56 -6.79 3.55
CA ALA A 139 20.56 -7.66 4.72
C ALA A 139 20.90 -9.10 4.30
N GLU A 140 22.12 -9.55 4.61
CA GLU A 140 22.60 -10.90 4.28
C GLU A 140 22.15 -11.96 5.27
N ALA A 141 22.16 -11.64 6.56
CA ALA A 141 21.71 -12.53 7.61
C ALA A 141 20.94 -11.76 8.68
N VAL A 142 19.91 -12.41 9.22
CA VAL A 142 19.13 -11.92 10.36
C VAL A 142 19.03 -13.06 11.37
N SER A 143 19.28 -12.73 12.63
CA SER A 143 19.11 -13.67 13.75
C SER A 143 18.53 -12.95 14.95
N THR A 144 17.75 -13.65 15.74
CA THR A 144 17.13 -13.13 16.96
C THR A 144 17.26 -14.13 18.08
N ASP A 145 17.31 -13.61 19.31
CA ASP A 145 17.29 -14.41 20.56
C ASP A 145 16.32 -13.78 21.57
N THR A 146 16.42 -14.17 22.84
CA THR A 146 15.55 -13.63 23.90
C THR A 146 15.83 -12.16 24.24
N THR A 147 17.00 -11.65 23.92
CA THR A 147 17.49 -10.31 24.32
C THR A 147 17.39 -9.28 23.21
N GLY A 148 17.39 -9.71 21.95
CA GLY A 148 17.36 -8.82 20.80
C GLY A 148 17.54 -9.55 19.49
N GLY A 149 18.00 -8.80 18.49
CA GLY A 149 18.30 -9.35 17.17
C GLY A 149 19.54 -8.68 16.55
N SER A 150 20.07 -9.32 15.53
CA SER A 150 21.18 -8.79 14.74
C SER A 150 20.93 -8.91 13.24
N VAL A 151 21.38 -7.93 12.49
CA VAL A 151 21.35 -7.87 11.03
C VAL A 151 22.77 -7.70 10.54
N ARG A 152 23.29 -8.67 9.77
CA ARG A 152 24.54 -8.52 9.03
C ARG A 152 24.23 -7.99 7.63
N VAL A 153 24.89 -6.92 7.24
CA VAL A 153 24.73 -6.28 5.94
C VAL A 153 25.93 -6.51 5.02
N SER A 154 25.73 -6.33 3.71
CA SER A 154 26.67 -6.69 2.64
C SER A 154 28.03 -6.00 2.72
N ASN A 155 28.17 -4.87 3.42
CA ASN A 155 29.45 -4.20 3.68
C ASN A 155 30.22 -4.80 4.88
N GLY A 156 29.73 -5.90 5.47
CA GLY A 156 30.34 -6.60 6.62
C GLY A 156 29.98 -6.03 7.99
N GLN A 157 29.23 -4.93 8.07
CA GLN A 157 28.77 -4.37 9.34
C GLN A 157 27.69 -5.27 9.96
N THR A 158 27.64 -5.32 11.29
CA THR A 158 26.57 -5.95 12.05
C THR A 158 25.83 -4.91 12.89
N ILE A 159 24.51 -4.87 12.76
CA ILE A 159 23.60 -3.98 13.48
C ILE A 159 22.88 -4.85 14.52
N THR A 160 22.85 -4.42 15.77
CA THR A 160 22.10 -5.08 16.85
C THR A 160 20.97 -4.18 17.33
N ALA A 161 19.81 -4.77 17.63
CA ALA A 161 18.67 -4.02 18.11
C ALA A 161 17.80 -4.87 19.05
N LEU A 162 16.96 -4.21 19.86
CA LEU A 162 15.96 -4.89 20.70
C LEU A 162 14.86 -5.53 19.86
N LEU A 163 14.54 -4.91 18.70
CA LEU A 163 13.54 -5.38 17.74
C LEU A 163 14.04 -5.21 16.31
N ILE A 164 13.88 -6.26 15.50
CA ILE A 164 14.13 -6.20 14.05
C ILE A 164 12.78 -6.11 13.32
N VAL A 165 12.66 -5.21 12.35
CA VAL A 165 11.45 -5.06 11.54
C VAL A 165 11.79 -5.18 10.06
N ALA A 166 11.14 -6.09 9.34
CA ALA A 166 11.26 -6.20 7.89
C ALA A 166 10.13 -5.44 7.17
N ALA A 167 10.55 -4.53 6.31
CA ALA A 167 9.72 -3.70 5.42
C ALA A 167 10.24 -3.73 3.98
N ASP A 168 10.89 -4.83 3.57
CA ASP A 168 11.69 -4.92 2.36
C ASP A 168 10.86 -5.07 1.07
N SER A 169 9.93 -6.00 0.98
CA SER A 169 9.02 -6.15 -0.18
C SER A 169 8.03 -7.32 0.00
N ARG A 170 7.08 -7.47 -0.94
CA ARG A 170 6.18 -8.64 -1.00
C ARG A 170 6.92 -9.97 -1.17
N PHE A 171 8.07 -9.95 -1.82
CA PHE A 171 8.96 -11.11 -1.97
C PHE A 171 10.06 -11.14 -0.89
N SER A 172 9.77 -10.66 0.30
CA SER A 172 10.68 -10.46 1.41
C SER A 172 11.65 -11.63 1.59
N GLU A 173 12.93 -11.33 1.41
CA GLU A 173 14.00 -12.29 1.70
C GLU A 173 14.18 -12.46 3.20
N VAL A 174 14.00 -11.37 3.93
CA VAL A 174 14.12 -11.36 5.40
C VAL A 174 13.04 -12.23 6.02
N ARG A 175 11.79 -12.15 5.56
CA ARG A 175 10.71 -13.05 5.98
C ARG A 175 11.11 -14.50 5.80
N ARG A 176 11.66 -14.88 4.63
CA ARG A 176 12.10 -16.25 4.35
C ARG A 176 13.26 -16.68 5.24
N LYS A 177 14.25 -15.81 5.47
CA LYS A 177 15.38 -16.06 6.38
C LYS A 177 14.92 -16.31 7.83
N MET A 178 13.84 -15.66 8.24
CA MET A 178 13.20 -15.86 9.55
C MET A 178 12.23 -17.07 9.59
N GLY A 179 12.17 -17.88 8.53
CA GLY A 179 11.34 -19.09 8.49
C GLY A 179 9.82 -18.81 8.44
N ILE A 180 9.40 -17.58 8.13
CA ILE A 180 7.99 -17.22 8.07
C ILE A 180 7.45 -17.49 6.66
N SER A 181 6.55 -18.45 6.54
CA SER A 181 5.84 -18.76 5.31
C SER A 181 4.75 -17.73 4.97
N ALA A 182 4.30 -17.72 3.72
CA ALA A 182 3.23 -16.84 3.26
C ALA A 182 2.33 -17.57 2.27
N ALA A 183 1.04 -17.27 2.32
CA ALA A 183 0.13 -17.57 1.23
C ALA A 183 0.47 -16.62 0.07
N MET A 184 0.77 -17.19 -1.10
CA MET A 184 1.08 -16.42 -2.31
C MET A 184 0.08 -16.79 -3.40
N ASN A 185 -0.45 -15.78 -4.06
CA ASN A 185 -1.36 -15.96 -5.18
C ASN A 185 -0.83 -15.16 -6.38
N ASP A 186 -0.30 -15.87 -7.37
CA ASP A 186 0.01 -15.28 -8.67
C ASP A 186 -1.27 -15.29 -9.51
N PHE A 187 -1.74 -14.10 -9.89
CA PHE A 187 -2.96 -13.96 -10.69
C PHE A 187 -2.74 -14.24 -12.18
N GLY A 188 -1.49 -14.53 -12.62
CA GLY A 188 -1.13 -14.66 -14.03
C GLY A 188 -1.39 -13.37 -14.82
N ARG A 189 -1.43 -12.24 -14.14
CA ARG A 189 -1.77 -10.93 -14.68
C ARG A 189 -0.71 -9.90 -14.35
N VAL A 190 -0.75 -8.86 -15.13
CA VAL A 190 0.09 -7.67 -14.94
C VAL A 190 -0.78 -6.42 -14.92
N VAL A 191 -0.24 -5.35 -14.38
CA VAL A 191 -0.83 -4.02 -14.47
C VAL A 191 0.11 -3.09 -15.23
N ILE A 192 -0.45 -2.38 -16.22
CA ILE A 192 0.23 -1.27 -16.89
C ILE A 192 -0.37 0.02 -16.35
N VAL A 193 0.48 0.87 -15.80
CA VAL A 193 0.09 2.17 -15.26
C VAL A 193 0.70 3.30 -16.07
N CYS A 194 -0.08 4.33 -16.34
CA CYS A 194 0.36 5.53 -17.04
C CYS A 194 -0.53 6.72 -16.69
N ARG A 195 -0.18 7.90 -17.19
CA ARG A 195 -1.03 9.09 -17.11
C ARG A 195 -1.52 9.48 -18.49
N MET A 196 -2.76 9.93 -18.55
CA MET A 196 -3.34 10.43 -19.79
C MET A 196 -3.99 11.81 -19.55
N LYS A 197 -3.71 12.74 -20.45
CA LYS A 197 -4.40 14.03 -20.56
C LYS A 197 -5.64 13.85 -21.42
N HIS A 198 -6.71 14.60 -21.12
CA HIS A 198 -7.98 14.47 -21.83
C HIS A 198 -8.70 15.81 -21.99
N ASP A 199 -9.68 15.87 -22.93
CA ASP A 199 -10.36 17.11 -23.32
C ASP A 199 -11.48 17.51 -22.37
N ARG A 200 -12.21 16.50 -21.81
CA ARG A 200 -13.34 16.74 -20.92
C ARG A 200 -12.93 16.62 -19.46
N PRO A 201 -13.51 17.38 -18.53
CA PRO A 201 -13.22 17.22 -17.11
C PRO A 201 -13.63 15.83 -16.61
N HIS A 202 -12.88 15.32 -15.64
CA HIS A 202 -13.19 14.05 -14.95
C HIS A 202 -14.10 14.22 -13.73
N ASP A 203 -14.40 15.47 -13.33
CA ASP A 203 -15.29 15.82 -12.21
C ASP A 203 -14.96 15.10 -10.89
N ASP A 204 -13.68 14.81 -10.65
CA ASP A 204 -13.16 14.07 -9.49
C ASP A 204 -13.76 12.64 -9.34
N ILE A 205 -14.17 12.03 -10.46
CA ILE A 205 -14.75 10.70 -10.51
C ILE A 205 -13.66 9.65 -10.79
N ALA A 206 -13.56 8.65 -9.92
CA ALA A 206 -12.80 7.43 -10.15
C ALA A 206 -13.67 6.38 -10.86
N TYR A 207 -13.12 5.75 -11.87
CA TYR A 207 -13.79 4.68 -12.61
C TYR A 207 -13.05 3.37 -12.48
N GLU A 208 -13.77 2.27 -12.23
CA GLU A 208 -13.29 0.90 -12.37
C GLU A 208 -14.17 0.19 -13.41
N CYS A 209 -13.61 -0.03 -14.58
CA CYS A 209 -14.33 -0.62 -15.72
C CYS A 209 -13.87 -2.07 -15.91
N PHE A 210 -14.72 -3.01 -15.57
CA PHE A 210 -14.48 -4.44 -15.79
C PHE A 210 -14.85 -4.82 -17.21
N HIS A 211 -13.85 -4.92 -18.09
CA HIS A 211 -14.01 -5.46 -19.43
C HIS A 211 -13.48 -6.88 -19.47
N TYR A 212 -14.09 -7.74 -20.29
CA TYR A 212 -13.63 -9.11 -20.50
C TYR A 212 -12.14 -9.14 -20.86
N LYS A 213 -11.36 -9.98 -20.15
CA LYS A 213 -9.90 -10.12 -20.26
C LYS A 213 -9.08 -8.91 -19.83
N ARG A 214 -9.63 -7.71 -19.75
CA ARG A 214 -8.93 -6.49 -19.26
C ARG A 214 -9.81 -5.73 -18.28
N THR A 215 -9.21 -5.14 -17.26
CA THR A 215 -9.86 -4.11 -16.46
C THR A 215 -9.17 -2.77 -16.69
N LEU A 216 -9.93 -1.71 -16.60
CA LEU A 216 -9.45 -0.35 -16.80
C LEU A 216 -9.90 0.51 -15.62
N ALA A 217 -8.97 0.93 -14.77
CA ALA A 217 -9.25 1.98 -13.81
C ALA A 217 -8.76 3.33 -14.35
N VAL A 218 -9.58 4.35 -14.17
CA VAL A 218 -9.27 5.74 -14.52
C VAL A 218 -9.49 6.60 -13.29
N LEU A 219 -8.41 7.14 -12.74
CA LEU A 219 -8.42 7.86 -11.48
C LEU A 219 -8.14 9.35 -11.71
N PRO A 220 -8.90 10.28 -11.10
CA PRO A 220 -8.75 11.71 -11.31
C PRO A 220 -7.44 12.23 -10.74
N LEU A 221 -6.72 13.04 -11.51
CA LEU A 221 -5.54 13.78 -11.08
C LEU A 221 -5.75 15.27 -11.32
N GLY A 222 -4.78 16.11 -10.97
CA GLY A 222 -4.88 17.55 -11.15
C GLY A 222 -5.13 17.98 -12.61
N GLY A 223 -6.08 18.88 -12.81
CA GLY A 223 -6.53 19.37 -14.12
C GLY A 223 -7.20 18.28 -14.95
N ASN A 224 -7.12 18.38 -16.27
CA ASN A 224 -7.65 17.34 -17.17
C ASN A 224 -6.63 16.20 -17.38
N THR A 225 -6.20 15.58 -16.29
CA THR A 225 -5.26 14.45 -16.32
C THR A 225 -5.82 13.32 -15.46
N SER A 226 -5.67 12.09 -15.92
CA SER A 226 -6.04 10.90 -15.14
C SER A 226 -4.89 9.90 -15.08
N SER A 227 -4.79 9.20 -13.94
CA SER A 227 -4.02 7.97 -13.84
C SER A 227 -4.81 6.83 -14.44
N VAL A 228 -4.22 6.12 -15.37
CA VAL A 228 -4.83 5.01 -16.10
C VAL A 228 -4.13 3.72 -15.71
N VAL A 229 -4.90 2.75 -15.23
CA VAL A 229 -4.43 1.46 -14.75
C VAL A 229 -5.10 0.36 -15.56
N VAL A 230 -4.33 -0.33 -16.40
CA VAL A 230 -4.81 -1.42 -17.25
C VAL A 230 -4.34 -2.75 -16.67
N THR A 231 -5.27 -3.58 -16.21
CA THR A 231 -4.97 -4.95 -15.77
C THR A 231 -5.31 -5.93 -16.89
N LEU A 232 -4.35 -6.80 -17.24
CA LEU A 232 -4.51 -7.76 -18.35
C LEU A 232 -3.70 -9.05 -18.07
N PRO A 233 -4.00 -10.17 -18.80
CA PRO A 233 -3.16 -11.37 -18.76
C PRO A 233 -1.71 -11.05 -19.12
N ALA A 234 -0.76 -11.74 -18.46
CA ALA A 234 0.67 -11.45 -18.61
C ALA A 234 1.18 -11.64 -20.06
N ASP A 235 0.65 -12.61 -20.79
CA ASP A 235 0.95 -12.91 -22.19
C ASP A 235 0.53 -11.80 -23.18
N MET A 236 -0.42 -10.95 -22.77
CA MET A 236 -0.88 -9.81 -23.60
C MET A 236 -0.09 -8.52 -23.33
N SER A 237 0.80 -8.51 -22.35
CA SER A 237 1.47 -7.29 -21.89
C SER A 237 2.44 -6.71 -22.90
N GLU A 238 3.21 -7.57 -23.57
CA GLU A 238 4.20 -7.14 -24.56
C GLU A 238 3.55 -6.39 -25.72
N ALA A 239 2.45 -6.92 -26.26
CA ALA A 239 1.71 -6.27 -27.35
C ALA A 239 1.21 -4.86 -26.93
N LEU A 240 0.67 -4.69 -25.71
CA LEU A 240 0.20 -3.40 -25.25
C LEU A 240 1.36 -2.42 -24.95
N MET A 241 2.48 -2.94 -24.45
CA MET A 241 3.69 -2.13 -24.19
C MET A 241 4.39 -1.71 -25.47
N ALA A 242 4.31 -2.51 -26.54
CA ALA A 242 4.92 -2.24 -27.86
C ALA A 242 4.09 -1.27 -28.73
N MET A 243 2.80 -1.04 -28.40
CA MET A 243 1.97 -0.11 -29.16
C MET A 243 2.61 1.28 -29.22
N ASP A 244 2.57 1.91 -30.40
CA ASP A 244 2.89 3.33 -30.51
C ASP A 244 1.90 4.19 -29.71
N LYS A 245 2.25 5.47 -29.53
CA LYS A 245 1.46 6.40 -28.70
C LYS A 245 0.02 6.55 -29.23
N ASN A 246 -0.17 6.64 -30.55
CA ASN A 246 -1.49 6.90 -31.13
C ASN A 246 -2.40 5.68 -31.04
N ALA A 247 -1.86 4.48 -31.34
CA ALA A 247 -2.59 3.23 -31.22
C ALA A 247 -3.02 2.99 -29.76
N PHE A 248 -2.11 3.22 -28.79
CA PHE A 248 -2.42 3.13 -27.37
C PHE A 248 -3.50 4.12 -26.92
N ASN A 249 -3.40 5.37 -27.34
CA ASN A 249 -4.40 6.41 -27.03
C ASN A 249 -5.78 5.99 -27.51
N THR A 250 -5.87 5.53 -28.77
CA THR A 250 -7.13 5.07 -29.39
C THR A 250 -7.70 3.85 -28.65
N ASP A 251 -6.86 2.85 -28.30
CA ASP A 251 -7.30 1.65 -27.56
C ASP A 251 -7.89 2.03 -26.19
N ILE A 252 -7.22 2.90 -25.43
CA ILE A 252 -7.70 3.32 -24.11
C ILE A 252 -8.98 4.16 -24.22
N GLN A 253 -8.99 5.16 -25.11
CA GLN A 253 -10.15 6.02 -25.32
C GLN A 253 -11.40 5.21 -25.69
N HIS A 254 -11.29 4.32 -26.68
CA HIS A 254 -12.39 3.45 -27.10
C HIS A 254 -12.89 2.54 -25.96
N ARG A 255 -11.96 1.92 -25.20
CA ARG A 255 -12.33 1.08 -24.05
C ARG A 255 -13.01 1.86 -22.95
N PHE A 256 -12.64 3.10 -22.76
CA PHE A 256 -13.28 3.96 -21.78
C PHE A 256 -14.62 4.55 -22.29
N GLY A 257 -14.98 4.29 -23.56
CA GLY A 257 -16.25 4.70 -24.17
C GLY A 257 -16.32 6.21 -24.37
N ASP A 258 -15.21 6.85 -24.76
CA ASP A 258 -15.09 8.28 -25.08
C ASP A 258 -15.60 9.25 -23.98
N ARG A 259 -15.71 8.78 -22.72
CA ARG A 259 -16.27 9.57 -21.61
C ARG A 259 -15.50 10.87 -21.34
N LEU A 260 -14.18 10.82 -21.47
CA LEU A 260 -13.29 11.98 -21.27
C LEU A 260 -12.88 12.67 -22.59
N GLY A 261 -13.52 12.31 -23.71
CA GLY A 261 -13.16 12.79 -25.02
C GLY A 261 -11.83 12.21 -25.50
N ARG A 262 -11.04 12.99 -26.25
CA ARG A 262 -9.72 12.55 -26.69
C ARG A 262 -8.80 12.36 -25.49
N MET A 263 -8.12 11.20 -25.44
CA MET A 263 -7.18 10.84 -24.38
C MET A 263 -5.77 10.69 -24.96
N GLU A 264 -4.78 11.29 -24.32
CA GLU A 264 -3.41 11.32 -24.82
C GLU A 264 -2.41 10.92 -23.73
N LEU A 265 -1.58 9.90 -24.02
CA LEU A 265 -0.54 9.42 -23.13
C LEU A 265 0.47 10.52 -22.78
N VAL A 266 0.72 10.72 -21.49
CA VAL A 266 1.72 11.63 -20.94
C VAL A 266 2.82 10.81 -20.26
N GLY A 267 4.06 10.99 -20.72
CA GLY A 267 5.22 10.28 -20.18
C GLY A 267 5.30 8.81 -20.61
N LYS A 268 5.61 7.92 -19.67
CA LYS A 268 5.90 6.50 -19.91
C LYS A 268 4.78 5.60 -19.39
N ARG A 269 4.73 4.38 -19.91
CA ARG A 269 3.96 3.26 -19.38
C ARG A 269 4.87 2.44 -18.46
N TYR A 270 4.35 1.97 -17.33
CA TYR A 270 5.07 1.18 -16.35
C TYR A 270 4.35 -0.14 -16.16
N LEU A 271 5.09 -1.25 -16.16
CA LEU A 271 4.57 -2.62 -16.06
C LEU A 271 4.90 -3.21 -14.68
N TYR A 272 3.91 -3.79 -14.01
CA TYR A 272 4.08 -4.47 -12.73
C TYR A 272 3.36 -5.82 -12.71
N PRO A 273 4.00 -6.89 -12.19
CA PRO A 273 3.33 -8.16 -11.99
C PRO A 273 2.33 -8.09 -10.82
N LEU A 274 1.24 -8.83 -10.95
CA LEU A 274 0.21 -8.92 -9.93
C LEU A 274 0.34 -10.21 -9.14
N VAL A 275 0.92 -10.11 -7.95
CA VAL A 275 1.07 -11.21 -7.00
C VAL A 275 0.55 -10.76 -5.64
N GLY A 276 -0.43 -11.49 -5.11
CA GLY A 276 -0.90 -11.32 -3.74
C GLY A 276 -0.02 -12.10 -2.78
N VAL A 277 0.28 -11.53 -1.62
CA VAL A 277 1.04 -12.18 -0.55
C VAL A 277 0.39 -11.89 0.79
N HIS A 278 0.23 -12.89 1.63
CA HIS A 278 -0.16 -12.73 3.04
C HIS A 278 0.71 -13.64 3.88
N ALA A 279 1.56 -13.09 4.73
CA ALA A 279 2.39 -13.86 5.63
C ALA A 279 1.52 -14.60 6.65
N ASN A 280 1.83 -15.88 6.93
CA ASN A 280 1.05 -16.71 7.85
C ASN A 280 1.18 -16.22 9.31
N ARG A 281 2.29 -15.57 9.63
CA ARG A 281 2.50 -14.80 10.86
C ARG A 281 3.20 -13.49 10.53
N PHE A 282 2.88 -12.43 11.26
CA PHE A 282 3.53 -11.13 11.09
C PHE A 282 4.68 -10.91 12.06
N THR A 283 4.87 -11.84 12.98
CA THR A 283 5.87 -11.71 14.04
C THR A 283 6.57 -13.04 14.31
N ALA A 284 7.80 -12.93 14.80
CA ALA A 284 8.56 -13.99 15.45
C ALA A 284 9.26 -13.39 16.67
N GLN A 285 10.08 -14.18 17.38
CA GLN A 285 10.84 -13.67 18.52
C GLN A 285 11.67 -12.46 18.12
N ARG A 286 11.45 -11.29 18.75
CA ARG A 286 12.18 -10.03 18.47
C ARG A 286 12.12 -9.58 17.01
N PHE A 287 11.07 -9.97 16.29
CA PHE A 287 10.95 -9.73 14.86
C PHE A 287 9.51 -9.42 14.44
N ALA A 288 9.34 -8.43 13.55
CA ALA A 288 8.06 -8.08 12.95
C ALA A 288 8.16 -7.85 11.44
N LEU A 289 7.08 -8.13 10.70
CA LEU A 289 6.88 -7.82 9.29
C LEU A 289 5.89 -6.67 9.18
N ILE A 290 6.16 -5.68 8.33
CA ILE A 290 5.21 -4.60 8.00
C ILE A 290 5.15 -4.37 6.49
N GLY A 291 4.14 -3.62 6.04
CA GLY A 291 3.96 -3.31 4.63
C GLY A 291 3.80 -4.55 3.75
N ASP A 292 4.33 -4.50 2.54
CA ASP A 292 4.25 -5.60 1.57
C ASP A 292 5.00 -6.88 2.03
N ALA A 293 5.93 -6.78 2.98
CA ALA A 293 6.58 -7.95 3.58
C ALA A 293 5.61 -8.80 4.41
N ALA A 294 4.63 -8.15 5.04
CA ALA A 294 3.53 -8.78 5.76
C ALA A 294 2.37 -9.11 4.84
N VAL A 295 1.86 -8.10 4.09
CA VAL A 295 0.68 -8.22 3.23
C VAL A 295 0.85 -7.39 1.97
N GLY A 296 0.99 -8.05 0.82
CA GLY A 296 0.93 -7.45 -0.50
C GLY A 296 -0.38 -7.81 -1.19
N MET A 297 -1.21 -6.82 -1.56
CA MET A 297 -2.53 -7.04 -2.14
C MET A 297 -2.59 -6.68 -3.62
N HIS A 298 -3.62 -7.21 -4.30
CA HIS A 298 -3.98 -6.78 -5.65
C HIS A 298 -4.46 -5.32 -5.62
N PRO A 299 -4.05 -4.46 -6.57
CA PRO A 299 -4.35 -3.02 -6.54
C PRO A 299 -5.82 -2.66 -6.76
N VAL A 300 -6.67 -3.58 -7.24
CA VAL A 300 -8.10 -3.33 -7.54
C VAL A 300 -8.90 -2.70 -6.39
N THR A 301 -8.49 -2.94 -5.16
CA THR A 301 -9.15 -2.38 -3.97
C THR A 301 -8.37 -1.20 -3.37
N ALA A 302 -7.26 -0.78 -3.97
CA ALA A 302 -6.37 0.29 -3.49
C ALA A 302 -5.88 0.14 -2.03
N HIS A 303 -5.96 -1.07 -1.44
CA HIS A 303 -5.66 -1.29 -0.02
C HIS A 303 -4.17 -1.51 0.29
N GLY A 304 -3.34 -1.91 -0.67
CA GLY A 304 -1.96 -2.34 -0.38
C GLY A 304 -1.15 -1.32 0.42
N PHE A 305 -1.07 -0.08 -0.06
CA PHE A 305 -0.39 1.02 0.63
C PHE A 305 -1.05 1.35 1.98
N ASN A 306 -2.38 1.49 1.98
CA ASN A 306 -3.17 1.86 3.15
C ASN A 306 -3.01 0.84 4.29
N LEU A 307 -3.01 -0.45 3.98
CA LEU A 307 -2.75 -1.51 4.96
C LEU A 307 -1.30 -1.49 5.47
N GLY A 308 -0.34 -1.18 4.61
CA GLY A 308 1.06 -1.01 5.02
C GLY A 308 1.22 0.12 6.03
N LEU A 309 0.56 1.25 5.78
CA LEU A 309 0.56 2.42 6.67
C LEU A 309 -0.19 2.12 7.98
N ARG A 310 -1.33 1.45 7.92
CA ARG A 310 -2.07 0.99 9.10
C ARG A 310 -1.27 0.01 9.94
N GLY A 311 -0.59 -0.97 9.30
CA GLY A 311 0.21 -1.98 9.99
C GLY A 311 1.36 -1.35 10.78
N GLN A 312 2.13 -0.46 10.16
CA GLN A 312 3.20 0.25 10.85
C GLN A 312 2.66 1.10 12.03
N ASN A 313 1.52 1.77 11.85
CA ASN A 313 0.91 2.57 12.90
C ASN A 313 0.45 1.69 14.08
N THR A 314 -0.12 0.51 13.81
CA THR A 314 -0.49 -0.45 14.86
C THR A 314 0.74 -0.91 15.64
N LEU A 315 1.84 -1.28 14.96
CA LEU A 315 3.08 -1.69 15.62
C LEU A 315 3.68 -0.54 16.44
N ALA A 316 3.76 0.66 15.87
CA ALA A 316 4.30 1.83 16.57
C ALA A 316 3.53 2.17 17.84
N ARG A 317 2.20 2.06 17.82
CA ARG A 317 1.34 2.30 18.99
C ARG A 317 1.53 1.24 20.06
N ASN A 318 1.68 -0.03 19.69
CA ASN A 318 1.95 -1.08 20.64
C ASN A 318 3.34 -0.90 21.29
N ILE A 319 4.34 -0.49 20.52
CA ILE A 319 5.67 -0.15 21.04
C ILE A 319 5.59 1.04 21.99
N ARG A 320 4.89 2.11 21.62
CA ARG A 320 4.68 3.26 22.49
C ARG A 320 3.99 2.88 23.81
N TRP A 321 2.94 2.06 23.72
CA TRP A 321 2.24 1.57 24.90
C TRP A 321 3.14 0.79 25.85
N ALA A 322 4.05 -0.02 25.33
CA ALA A 322 5.05 -0.74 26.12
C ALA A 322 6.08 0.22 26.73
N LEU A 323 6.59 1.16 25.93
CA LEU A 323 7.56 2.17 26.38
C LEU A 323 7.01 3.04 27.53
N ASP A 324 5.76 3.51 27.42
CA ASP A 324 5.08 4.30 28.45
C ASP A 324 4.89 3.55 29.79
N ARG A 325 5.18 2.23 29.82
CA ARG A 325 5.04 1.34 30.98
C ARG A 325 6.32 0.64 31.38
N ASP A 326 7.45 1.08 30.84
CA ASP A 326 8.76 0.44 31.04
C ASP A 326 8.76 -1.06 30.71
N LEU A 327 7.91 -1.46 29.73
CA LEU A 327 7.85 -2.84 29.24
C LEU A 327 8.76 -3.03 28.03
N ASP A 328 9.06 -4.29 27.75
CA ASP A 328 9.90 -4.68 26.63
C ASP A 328 9.22 -4.42 25.26
N ILE A 329 9.77 -3.50 24.48
CA ILE A 329 9.24 -3.09 23.19
C ILE A 329 9.29 -4.21 22.11
N GLY A 330 10.17 -5.17 22.23
CA GLY A 330 10.28 -6.35 21.35
C GLY A 330 9.72 -7.63 21.99
N GLY A 331 9.03 -7.50 23.12
CA GLY A 331 8.47 -8.62 23.86
C GLY A 331 7.24 -9.25 23.20
N PRO A 332 6.87 -10.48 23.61
CA PRO A 332 5.74 -11.21 23.03
C PRO A 332 4.42 -10.44 23.09
N GLY A 333 4.14 -9.74 24.20
CA GLY A 333 2.88 -8.99 24.36
C GLY A 333 2.67 -7.92 23.27
N VAL A 334 3.73 -7.17 22.90
CA VAL A 334 3.69 -6.17 21.82
C VAL A 334 3.49 -6.84 20.47
N LEU A 335 4.23 -7.90 20.20
CA LEU A 335 4.28 -8.55 18.90
C LEU A 335 3.03 -9.40 18.62
N ASP A 336 2.55 -10.15 19.59
CA ASP A 336 1.35 -10.99 19.45
C ASP A 336 0.10 -10.14 19.28
N ASP A 337 0.00 -9.00 19.98
CA ASP A 337 -1.12 -8.08 19.78
C ASP A 337 -1.07 -7.40 18.40
N TYR A 338 0.10 -6.95 17.97
CA TYR A 338 0.27 -6.45 16.60
C TYR A 338 -0.20 -7.48 15.58
N HIS A 339 0.27 -8.73 15.69
CA HIS A 339 -0.16 -9.80 14.80
C HIS A 339 -1.67 -10.00 14.83
N ALA A 340 -2.26 -10.12 16.02
CA ALA A 340 -3.69 -10.37 16.19
C ALA A 340 -4.55 -9.25 15.60
N VAL A 341 -4.22 -7.98 15.91
CA VAL A 341 -4.99 -6.82 15.44
C VAL A 341 -4.88 -6.67 13.92
N HIS A 342 -3.66 -6.74 13.39
CA HIS A 342 -3.43 -6.52 11.96
C HIS A 342 -3.96 -7.68 11.10
N SER A 343 -3.84 -8.94 11.56
CA SER A 343 -4.38 -10.11 10.86
C SER A 343 -5.91 -10.09 10.74
N ARG A 344 -6.62 -9.67 11.80
CA ARG A 344 -8.10 -9.56 11.79
C ARG A 344 -8.61 -8.63 10.71
N VAL A 345 -7.83 -7.61 10.36
CA VAL A 345 -8.18 -6.67 9.30
C VAL A 345 -7.74 -7.18 7.93
N THR A 346 -6.50 -7.67 7.82
CA THR A 346 -5.89 -7.96 6.52
C THR A 346 -6.35 -9.28 5.92
N TRP A 347 -6.62 -10.31 6.73
CA TRP A 347 -7.01 -11.61 6.23
C TRP A 347 -8.36 -11.63 5.49
N PRO A 348 -9.45 -11.07 6.06
CA PRO A 348 -10.72 -10.98 5.33
C PRO A 348 -10.61 -10.14 4.05
N LEU A 349 -9.86 -9.03 4.10
CA LEU A 349 -9.63 -8.19 2.91
C LEU A 349 -8.82 -8.92 1.84
N TYR A 350 -7.80 -9.70 2.23
CA TYR A 350 -7.01 -10.52 1.31
C TYR A 350 -7.88 -11.56 0.61
N LEU A 351 -8.70 -12.31 1.37
CA LEU A 351 -9.61 -13.30 0.81
C LEU A 351 -10.68 -12.64 -0.09
N GLY A 352 -11.31 -11.57 0.38
CA GLY A 352 -12.33 -10.83 -0.37
C GLY A 352 -11.79 -10.26 -1.68
N THR A 353 -10.59 -9.67 -1.65
CA THR A 353 -9.92 -9.15 -2.86
C THR A 353 -9.61 -10.28 -3.84
N ASN A 354 -9.09 -11.42 -3.37
CA ASN A 354 -8.81 -12.57 -4.24
C ASN A 354 -10.10 -13.14 -4.87
N ALA A 355 -11.19 -13.21 -4.10
CA ALA A 355 -12.50 -13.65 -4.61
C ALA A 355 -13.06 -12.66 -5.64
N LEU A 356 -12.96 -11.35 -5.36
CA LEU A 356 -13.38 -10.29 -6.28
C LEU A 356 -12.60 -10.36 -7.60
N VAL A 357 -11.27 -10.44 -7.54
CA VAL A 357 -10.43 -10.57 -8.73
C VAL A 357 -10.82 -11.80 -9.53
N LYS A 358 -10.97 -12.96 -8.89
CA LYS A 358 -11.42 -14.19 -9.55
C LYS A 358 -12.78 -14.04 -10.21
N LEU A 359 -13.76 -13.42 -9.52
CA LEU A 359 -15.09 -13.16 -10.06
C LEU A 359 -15.06 -12.26 -11.30
N TYR A 360 -14.26 -11.17 -11.26
CA TYR A 360 -14.22 -10.19 -12.35
C TYR A 360 -13.27 -10.55 -13.48
N THR A 361 -12.44 -11.57 -13.31
CA THR A 361 -11.54 -12.08 -14.35
C THR A 361 -12.04 -13.35 -15.03
N SER A 362 -13.10 -14.00 -14.50
CA SER A 362 -13.77 -15.13 -15.14
C SER A 362 -14.78 -14.67 -16.18
N ASP A 363 -14.76 -15.28 -17.36
CA ASP A 363 -15.69 -14.98 -18.47
C ASP A 363 -16.89 -15.93 -18.51
N ASP A 364 -17.03 -16.84 -17.54
CA ASP A 364 -18.09 -17.83 -17.45
C ASP A 364 -19.46 -17.18 -17.24
N THR A 365 -20.50 -17.79 -17.77
CA THR A 365 -21.89 -17.33 -17.58
C THR A 365 -22.29 -17.17 -16.11
N PRO A 366 -21.96 -18.12 -15.19
CA PRO A 366 -22.23 -17.93 -13.77
C PRO A 366 -21.53 -16.72 -13.16
N ALA A 367 -20.25 -16.45 -13.54
CA ALA A 367 -19.53 -15.29 -13.06
C ALA A 367 -20.16 -13.97 -13.55
N ARG A 368 -20.63 -13.92 -14.78
CA ARG A 368 -21.34 -12.75 -15.34
C ARG A 368 -22.63 -12.46 -14.57
N LEU A 369 -23.43 -13.49 -14.27
CA LEU A 369 -24.67 -13.35 -13.47
C LEU A 369 -24.34 -12.91 -12.04
N ALA A 370 -23.30 -13.48 -11.42
CA ALA A 370 -22.87 -13.11 -10.08
C ALA A 370 -22.39 -11.65 -10.02
N ARG A 371 -21.64 -11.15 -11.04
CA ARG A 371 -21.25 -9.73 -11.14
C ARG A 371 -22.46 -8.80 -11.22
N MET A 372 -23.42 -9.12 -12.11
CA MET A 372 -24.65 -8.32 -12.22
C MET A 372 -25.42 -8.27 -10.89
N ALA A 373 -25.54 -9.42 -10.22
CA ALA A 373 -26.17 -9.50 -8.91
C ALA A 373 -25.41 -8.67 -7.87
N PHE A 374 -24.08 -8.78 -7.82
CA PHE A 374 -23.24 -8.01 -6.90
C PHE A 374 -23.41 -6.50 -7.10
N LEU A 375 -23.34 -6.01 -8.34
CA LEU A 375 -23.51 -4.59 -8.64
C LEU A 375 -24.92 -4.10 -8.27
N ARG A 376 -25.97 -4.88 -8.56
CA ARG A 376 -27.35 -4.51 -8.22
C ARG A 376 -27.59 -4.53 -6.71
N LEU A 377 -27.15 -5.56 -6.01
CA LEU A 377 -27.29 -5.66 -4.56
C LEU A 377 -26.48 -4.57 -3.85
N GLY A 378 -25.24 -4.33 -4.31
CA GLY A 378 -24.36 -3.29 -3.76
C GLY A 378 -24.94 -1.88 -3.93
N ASN A 379 -25.69 -1.61 -5.01
CA ASN A 379 -26.27 -0.30 -5.25
C ASN A 379 -27.63 -0.10 -4.57
N ASN A 380 -28.48 -1.17 -4.51
CA ASN A 380 -29.86 -1.08 -4.04
C ASN A 380 -30.02 -1.42 -2.55
N LEU A 381 -29.07 -2.13 -1.94
CA LEU A 381 -29.10 -2.47 -0.52
C LEU A 381 -28.17 -1.53 0.27
N TRP A 382 -28.76 -0.46 0.78
CA TRP A 382 -28.02 0.56 1.53
C TRP A 382 -27.08 0.03 2.64
N PRO A 383 -27.43 -1.01 3.45
CA PRO A 383 -26.52 -1.56 4.43
C PRO A 383 -25.25 -2.17 3.80
N ILE A 384 -25.38 -2.86 2.66
CA ILE A 384 -24.25 -3.45 1.94
C ILE A 384 -23.38 -2.33 1.35
N LYS A 385 -24.01 -1.33 0.70
CA LYS A 385 -23.31 -0.16 0.15
C LYS A 385 -22.51 0.55 1.24
N ARG A 386 -23.09 0.75 2.42
CA ARG A 386 -22.44 1.40 3.56
C ARG A 386 -21.25 0.61 4.07
N VAL A 387 -21.34 -0.71 4.18
CA VAL A 387 -20.23 -1.58 4.60
C VAL A 387 -19.09 -1.52 3.57
N LEU A 388 -19.40 -1.60 2.28
CA LEU A 388 -18.41 -1.48 1.22
C LEU A 388 -17.72 -0.10 1.27
N MET A 389 -18.48 0.97 1.40
CA MET A 389 -17.98 2.33 1.46
C MET A 389 -17.08 2.54 2.69
N ASN A 390 -17.49 2.10 3.87
CA ASN A 390 -16.69 2.18 5.08
C ASN A 390 -15.36 1.44 4.97
N ASN A 391 -15.35 0.27 4.32
CA ASN A 391 -14.13 -0.49 4.08
C ASN A 391 -13.21 0.19 3.05
N LEU A 392 -13.76 0.78 2.00
CA LEU A 392 -12.99 1.46 0.95
C LEU A 392 -12.40 2.79 1.44
N THR A 393 -13.12 3.52 2.26
CA THR A 393 -12.71 4.86 2.72
C THR A 393 -12.02 4.86 4.07
N GLU A 394 -12.24 3.82 4.88
CA GLU A 394 -11.83 3.74 6.30
C GLU A 394 -12.27 4.98 7.11
N ALA A 395 -13.38 5.62 6.70
CA ALA A 395 -13.85 6.89 7.28
C ALA A 395 -14.27 6.76 8.75
N SER A 396 -14.73 5.58 9.17
CA SER A 396 -15.11 5.26 10.55
C SER A 396 -13.96 4.70 11.41
N SER A 397 -12.78 4.50 10.82
CA SER A 397 -11.61 3.99 11.53
C SER A 397 -10.94 5.14 12.27
N HIS A 398 -10.89 5.07 13.60
CA HIS A 398 -10.14 6.04 14.39
C HIS A 398 -8.74 5.51 14.67
N PRO A 399 -7.68 6.33 14.55
CA PRO A 399 -6.33 5.93 14.96
C PRO A 399 -6.25 5.58 16.45
N GLY A 400 -7.26 6.00 17.22
CA GLY A 400 -7.34 5.92 18.68
C GLY A 400 -7.96 4.67 19.30
N VAL A 401 -8.24 3.59 18.56
CA VAL A 401 -8.75 2.35 19.19
C VAL A 401 -7.70 1.77 20.13
N ARG A 402 -8.02 1.72 21.43
CA ARG A 402 -7.16 1.13 22.45
C ARG A 402 -6.87 -0.32 22.12
N PRO A 403 -5.63 -0.80 22.30
CA PRO A 403 -5.34 -2.22 22.18
C PRO A 403 -6.20 -3.03 23.16
N PRO A 404 -6.68 -4.22 22.75
CA PRO A 404 -7.60 -5.04 23.55
C PRO A 404 -6.95 -5.79 24.73
N TYR A 405 -5.87 -5.28 25.30
CA TYR A 405 -5.19 -5.93 26.45
C TYR A 405 -6.01 -6.05 27.74
N LEU A 406 -7.27 -5.59 27.74
CA LEU A 406 -8.12 -5.60 28.93
C LEU A 406 -8.81 -6.96 29.20
N PHE A 407 -8.53 -8.01 28.44
CA PHE A 407 -9.20 -9.30 28.58
C PHE A 407 -8.29 -10.52 28.85
N LEU A 408 -7.04 -10.33 29.24
CA LEU A 408 -6.22 -11.41 29.74
C LEU A 408 -5.75 -11.09 31.17
N ARG A 409 -6.59 -11.37 32.13
CA ARG A 409 -6.24 -11.83 33.45
C ARG A 409 -6.61 -13.30 33.57
#